data_16ab6119e99f9c8c707ac4a7dbe7d425
#
_entry.id   16ab6119e99f9c8c707ac4a7dbe7d425
#
_cell.length_a   1.000
_cell.length_b   1.000
_cell.length_c   1.000
_cell.angle_alpha   90.00
_cell.angle_beta   90.00
_cell.angle_gamma   90.00
#
_symmetry.space_group_name_H-M   'P 1'
#
loop_
_entity.id
_entity.type
_entity.pdbx_description
1 polymer ?
#
loop_
_entity_poly.entity_id
_entity_poly.type
_entity_poly.pdbx_seq_one_letter_code
_entity_poly.pdbx_strand_id
1 'polypeptide(L)'
;MSDRHEDGSGATAAQDTQDAHAAHDAQDAVEQAWHGVVATARRTAAEGLVVGTSGNVSARVGDLVLVTPSGVPYDRLGPGDTVAVDLEGRQVLGELTPTSELPLHLAVYRNSDAAAVVHTHAVHATAVSTLVPEVPLVHYAAAMLGGPVRTAAYARYGTQELADNMLGALRDRTGCLLRNHGTVTYGSTLDEAYDRTAQLEWMCRLWLTASSVPGHSPSLLTRAQLEEVQDALKGYGQPG
;
A
#
# COMPACT_ATOMS: atom_id res chain seq x y z
N MET A 1 42.79 -35.47 -42.44
CA MET A 1 41.46 -34.98 -42.14
C MET A 1 41.22 -35.21 -40.66
N SER A 2 41.39 -34.15 -39.89
CA SER A 2 41.23 -34.19 -38.42
C SER A 2 39.99 -33.39 -38.08
N ASP A 3 38.93 -34.10 -37.73
CA ASP A 3 37.71 -33.52 -37.23
C ASP A 3 37.95 -33.03 -35.80
N ARG A 4 37.84 -31.73 -35.60
CA ARG A 4 37.74 -31.13 -34.27
C ARG A 4 36.26 -31.12 -33.87
N HIS A 5 35.89 -31.98 -32.96
CA HIS A 5 34.68 -31.80 -32.16
C HIS A 5 34.92 -30.62 -31.23
N GLU A 6 34.27 -29.48 -31.53
CA GLU A 6 34.24 -28.36 -30.64
C GLU A 6 33.22 -28.61 -29.50
N ASP A 7 33.74 -28.41 -28.30
CA ASP A 7 33.12 -28.60 -26.99
C ASP A 7 31.91 -27.70 -26.79
N GLY A 8 30.68 -28.25 -26.85
CA GLY A 8 29.44 -27.55 -26.48
C GLY A 8 29.17 -27.48 -24.97
N SER A 9 30.08 -28.00 -24.11
CA SER A 9 29.84 -28.15 -22.66
C SER A 9 30.04 -26.88 -21.84
N GLY A 10 30.78 -25.91 -22.35
CA GLY A 10 31.09 -24.67 -21.62
C GLY A 10 29.95 -23.64 -21.59
N ALA A 11 29.14 -23.64 -22.64
CA ALA A 11 28.02 -22.68 -22.73
C ALA A 11 26.83 -23.07 -21.82
N THR A 12 26.56 -24.37 -21.69
CA THR A 12 25.49 -24.88 -20.80
C THR A 12 25.82 -24.67 -19.32
N ALA A 13 27.07 -24.92 -18.89
CA ALA A 13 27.45 -24.74 -17.50
C ALA A 13 27.44 -23.25 -17.04
N ALA A 14 27.76 -22.32 -17.94
CA ALA A 14 27.69 -20.89 -17.66
C ALA A 14 26.23 -20.42 -17.55
N GLN A 15 25.35 -20.93 -18.42
CA GLN A 15 23.91 -20.66 -18.40
C GLN A 15 23.27 -21.18 -17.10
N ASP A 16 23.54 -22.44 -16.73
CA ASP A 16 23.01 -23.07 -15.51
C ASP A 16 23.42 -22.29 -14.24
N THR A 17 24.68 -21.77 -14.22
CA THR A 17 25.16 -20.94 -13.10
C THR A 17 24.47 -19.58 -13.04
N GLN A 18 24.21 -18.96 -14.17
CA GLN A 18 23.53 -17.68 -14.26
C GLN A 18 22.05 -17.80 -13.86
N ASP A 19 21.38 -18.86 -14.29
CA ASP A 19 19.99 -19.15 -13.92
C ASP A 19 19.86 -19.46 -12.41
N ALA A 20 20.83 -20.16 -11.81
CA ALA A 20 20.87 -20.43 -10.38
C ALA A 20 21.08 -19.14 -9.55
N HIS A 21 21.94 -18.21 -9.99
CA HIS A 21 22.08 -16.91 -9.33
C HIS A 21 20.82 -16.06 -9.44
N ALA A 22 20.19 -15.99 -10.61
CA ALA A 22 18.95 -15.26 -10.80
C ALA A 22 17.80 -15.80 -9.93
N ALA A 23 17.72 -17.13 -9.76
CA ALA A 23 16.74 -17.76 -8.88
C ALA A 23 17.01 -17.45 -7.40
N HIS A 24 18.28 -17.43 -6.99
CA HIS A 24 18.65 -17.06 -5.62
C HIS A 24 18.33 -15.58 -5.33
N ASP A 25 18.71 -14.68 -6.22
CA ASP A 25 18.43 -13.24 -6.09
C ASP A 25 16.90 -12.96 -6.03
N ALA A 26 16.11 -13.71 -6.80
CA ALA A 26 14.65 -13.61 -6.76
C ALA A 26 14.06 -14.10 -5.43
N GLN A 27 14.60 -15.18 -4.88
CA GLN A 27 14.18 -15.69 -3.57
C GLN A 27 14.52 -14.70 -2.45
N ASP A 28 15.74 -14.15 -2.45
CA ASP A 28 16.18 -13.15 -1.47
C ASP A 28 15.29 -11.89 -1.53
N ALA A 29 14.92 -11.44 -2.73
CA ALA A 29 14.00 -10.31 -2.91
C ALA A 29 12.61 -10.58 -2.32
N VAL A 30 12.09 -11.80 -2.48
CA VAL A 30 10.80 -12.22 -1.89
C VAL A 30 10.89 -12.25 -0.36
N GLU A 31 11.96 -12.82 0.21
CA GLU A 31 12.15 -12.87 1.66
C GLU A 31 12.29 -11.47 2.26
N GLN A 32 13.08 -10.61 1.64
CA GLN A 32 13.25 -9.22 2.08
C GLN A 32 11.93 -8.45 2.01
N ALA A 33 11.17 -8.60 0.94
CA ALA A 33 9.86 -7.95 0.80
C ALA A 33 8.87 -8.46 1.84
N TRP A 34 8.85 -9.77 2.12
CA TRP A 34 8.01 -10.35 3.17
C TRP A 34 8.36 -9.79 4.56
N HIS A 35 9.64 -9.71 4.90
CA HIS A 35 10.07 -9.07 6.14
C HIS A 35 9.57 -7.62 6.24
N GLY A 36 9.63 -6.88 5.16
CA GLY A 36 9.09 -5.52 5.07
C GLY A 36 7.58 -5.47 5.29
N VAL A 37 6.81 -6.37 4.65
CA VAL A 37 5.36 -6.48 4.82
C VAL A 37 5.00 -6.75 6.28
N VAL A 38 5.66 -7.73 6.93
CA VAL A 38 5.42 -8.06 8.34
C VAL A 38 5.80 -6.89 9.26
N ALA A 39 6.94 -6.25 9.03
CA ALA A 39 7.38 -5.10 9.81
C ALA A 39 6.39 -3.94 9.71
N THR A 40 5.94 -3.61 8.50
CA THR A 40 4.93 -2.56 8.25
C THR A 40 3.60 -2.90 8.90
N ALA A 41 3.12 -4.15 8.77
CA ALA A 41 1.88 -4.60 9.40
C ALA A 41 1.95 -4.50 10.93
N ARG A 42 3.05 -4.90 11.55
CA ARG A 42 3.29 -4.73 12.99
C ARG A 42 3.31 -3.26 13.40
N ARG A 43 3.89 -2.40 12.59
CA ARG A 43 3.92 -0.95 12.82
C ARG A 43 2.52 -0.36 12.80
N THR A 44 1.63 -0.76 11.87
CA THR A 44 0.23 -0.30 11.86
C THR A 44 -0.51 -0.67 13.15
N ALA A 45 -0.27 -1.88 13.68
CA ALA A 45 -0.86 -2.30 14.95
C ALA A 45 -0.29 -1.54 16.15
N ALA A 46 1.03 -1.38 16.22
CA ALA A 46 1.70 -0.68 17.31
C ALA A 46 1.30 0.81 17.41
N GLU A 47 1.04 1.46 16.29
CA GLU A 47 0.62 2.87 16.23
C GLU A 47 -0.91 3.05 16.26
N GLY A 48 -1.69 1.97 16.44
CA GLY A 48 -3.14 2.02 16.61
C GLY A 48 -3.92 2.33 15.32
N LEU A 49 -3.31 2.07 14.16
CA LEU A 49 -3.96 2.26 12.86
C LEU A 49 -4.87 1.08 12.47
N VAL A 50 -4.76 -0.04 13.20
CA VAL A 50 -5.60 -1.24 13.04
C VAL A 50 -5.99 -1.78 14.41
N VAL A 51 -7.11 -2.52 14.46
CA VAL A 51 -7.59 -3.20 15.65
C VAL A 51 -7.74 -4.70 15.37
N GLY A 52 -7.13 -5.52 16.21
CA GLY A 52 -7.15 -6.98 16.03
C GLY A 52 -6.41 -7.41 14.77
N THR A 53 -7.11 -8.12 13.88
CA THR A 53 -6.60 -8.59 12.58
C THR A 53 -7.17 -7.80 11.40
N SER A 54 -7.74 -6.61 11.66
CA SER A 54 -8.25 -5.73 10.62
C SER A 54 -7.10 -5.02 9.90
N GLY A 55 -7.37 -4.60 8.65
CA GLY A 55 -6.32 -4.03 7.81
C GLY A 55 -5.43 -5.10 7.18
N ASN A 56 -4.61 -4.68 6.23
CA ASN A 56 -3.70 -5.57 5.50
C ASN A 56 -2.63 -4.76 4.76
N VAL A 57 -1.49 -5.40 4.53
CA VAL A 57 -0.31 -4.80 3.89
C VAL A 57 0.16 -5.72 2.79
N SER A 58 0.60 -5.16 1.68
CA SER A 58 1.22 -5.93 0.60
C SER A 58 2.41 -5.21 -0.02
N ALA A 59 3.29 -6.00 -0.64
CA ALA A 59 4.38 -5.50 -1.47
C ALA A 59 4.48 -6.32 -2.76
N ARG A 60 4.84 -5.66 -3.86
CA ARG A 60 5.04 -6.27 -5.17
C ARG A 60 6.51 -6.53 -5.44
N VAL A 61 6.83 -7.75 -5.87
CA VAL A 61 8.15 -8.16 -6.33
C VAL A 61 7.99 -8.79 -7.72
N GLY A 62 8.35 -8.09 -8.76
CA GLY A 62 8.09 -8.52 -10.14
C GLY A 62 6.58 -8.72 -10.38
N ASP A 63 6.18 -9.94 -10.72
CA ASP A 63 4.78 -10.31 -10.95
C ASP A 63 4.09 -10.91 -9.70
N LEU A 64 4.82 -10.99 -8.59
CA LEU A 64 4.29 -11.49 -7.32
C LEU A 64 3.84 -10.36 -6.42
N VAL A 65 2.73 -10.57 -5.73
CA VAL A 65 2.21 -9.72 -4.67
C VAL A 65 2.23 -10.50 -3.37
N LEU A 66 3.15 -10.13 -2.47
CA LEU A 66 3.18 -10.64 -1.11
C LEU A 66 2.15 -9.88 -0.29
N VAL A 67 1.34 -10.58 0.48
CA VAL A 67 0.23 -9.96 1.22
C VAL A 67 0.03 -10.63 2.57
N THR A 68 -0.35 -9.86 3.58
CA THR A 68 -0.69 -10.41 4.89
C THR A 68 -1.86 -11.40 4.80
N PRO A 69 -1.79 -12.55 5.51
CA PRO A 69 -2.84 -13.55 5.51
C PRO A 69 -4.07 -13.08 6.29
N SER A 70 -5.22 -13.66 5.95
CA SER A 70 -6.51 -13.39 6.59
C SER A 70 -6.54 -13.90 8.03
N GLY A 71 -6.94 -13.03 8.98
CA GLY A 71 -7.25 -13.44 10.36
C GLY A 71 -6.04 -13.83 11.23
N VAL A 72 -4.81 -13.61 10.77
CA VAL A 72 -3.60 -13.89 11.56
C VAL A 72 -3.12 -12.60 12.23
N PRO A 73 -2.96 -12.59 13.58
CA PRO A 73 -2.38 -11.45 14.30
C PRO A 73 -0.95 -11.16 13.81
N TYR A 74 -0.63 -9.89 13.58
CA TYR A 74 0.66 -9.51 12.98
C TYR A 74 1.88 -9.82 13.85
N ASP A 75 1.73 -9.87 15.16
CA ASP A 75 2.77 -10.27 16.12
C ASP A 75 3.16 -11.74 15.98
N ARG A 76 2.28 -12.58 15.41
CA ARG A 76 2.49 -14.01 15.19
C ARG A 76 3.07 -14.34 13.81
N LEU A 77 3.03 -13.40 12.86
CA LEU A 77 3.59 -13.64 11.53
C LEU A 77 5.11 -13.78 11.61
N GLY A 78 5.65 -14.81 10.97
CA GLY A 78 7.06 -15.11 10.88
C GLY A 78 7.55 -15.31 9.44
N PRO A 79 8.82 -15.65 9.24
CA PRO A 79 9.38 -15.88 7.91
C PRO A 79 8.70 -17.00 7.13
N GLY A 80 8.22 -18.05 7.83
CA GLY A 80 7.54 -19.19 7.21
C GLY A 80 6.09 -18.94 6.80
N ASP A 81 5.51 -17.79 7.16
CA ASP A 81 4.12 -17.45 6.90
C ASP A 81 3.93 -16.63 5.61
N THR A 82 4.95 -16.64 4.74
CA THR A 82 4.92 -15.90 3.47
C THR A 82 3.73 -16.34 2.62
N VAL A 83 2.94 -15.38 2.17
CA VAL A 83 1.83 -15.59 1.23
C VAL A 83 2.07 -14.70 0.03
N ALA A 84 2.10 -15.29 -1.17
CA ALA A 84 2.16 -14.55 -2.41
C ALA A 84 1.11 -15.02 -3.41
N VAL A 85 0.59 -14.06 -4.17
CA VAL A 85 -0.33 -14.27 -5.27
C VAL A 85 0.25 -13.66 -6.55
N ASP A 86 -0.20 -14.13 -7.70
CA ASP A 86 0.04 -13.44 -8.97
C ASP A 86 -0.94 -12.27 -9.15
N LEU A 87 -0.75 -11.50 -10.22
CA LEU A 87 -1.64 -10.37 -10.53
C LEU A 87 -3.06 -10.80 -10.91
N GLU A 88 -3.32 -12.06 -11.22
CA GLU A 88 -4.64 -12.65 -11.42
C GLU A 88 -5.32 -13.05 -10.11
N GLY A 89 -4.57 -13.04 -8.99
CA GLY A 89 -5.05 -13.36 -7.65
C GLY A 89 -4.95 -14.85 -7.31
N ARG A 90 -4.23 -15.64 -8.12
CA ARG A 90 -3.96 -17.04 -7.81
C ARG A 90 -2.83 -17.12 -6.80
N GLN A 91 -3.03 -17.86 -5.73
CA GLN A 91 -1.97 -18.09 -4.74
C GLN A 91 -0.86 -18.96 -5.36
N VAL A 92 0.36 -18.46 -5.32
CA VAL A 92 1.55 -19.13 -5.89
C VAL A 92 2.58 -19.50 -4.83
N LEU A 93 2.48 -18.93 -3.62
CA LEU A 93 3.37 -19.22 -2.49
C LEU A 93 2.62 -19.20 -1.18
N GLY A 94 3.02 -20.09 -0.25
CA GLY A 94 2.50 -20.20 1.11
C GLY A 94 1.25 -21.06 1.24
N GLU A 95 0.90 -21.39 2.49
CA GLU A 95 -0.25 -22.26 2.83
C GLU A 95 -1.40 -21.47 3.48
N LEU A 96 -1.10 -20.30 4.05
CA LEU A 96 -2.10 -19.44 4.67
C LEU A 96 -2.96 -18.76 3.61
N THR A 97 -4.24 -18.57 3.91
CA THR A 97 -5.17 -17.88 3.01
C THR A 97 -4.82 -16.39 2.91
N PRO A 98 -4.63 -15.82 1.72
CA PRO A 98 -4.45 -14.38 1.55
C PRO A 98 -5.58 -13.57 2.18
N THR A 99 -5.32 -12.28 2.46
CA THR A 99 -6.37 -11.39 2.97
C THR A 99 -7.66 -11.48 2.14
N SER A 100 -8.81 -11.43 2.80
CA SER A 100 -10.11 -11.36 2.13
C SER A 100 -10.30 -10.08 1.31
N GLU A 101 -9.43 -9.08 1.50
CA GLU A 101 -9.44 -7.81 0.78
C GLU A 101 -8.40 -7.75 -0.36
N LEU A 102 -7.90 -8.90 -0.78
CA LEU A 102 -7.01 -9.03 -1.93
C LEU A 102 -7.48 -8.26 -3.18
N PRO A 103 -8.79 -8.17 -3.51
CA PRO A 103 -9.25 -7.37 -4.64
C PRO A 103 -8.83 -5.89 -4.58
N LEU A 104 -8.76 -5.27 -3.39
CA LEU A 104 -8.29 -3.88 -3.22
C LEU A 104 -6.83 -3.74 -3.63
N HIS A 105 -5.96 -4.64 -3.14
CA HIS A 105 -4.53 -4.62 -3.45
C HIS A 105 -4.26 -4.84 -4.93
N LEU A 106 -4.85 -5.88 -5.51
CA LEU A 106 -4.68 -6.19 -6.93
C LEU A 106 -5.20 -5.07 -7.83
N ALA A 107 -6.32 -4.42 -7.45
CA ALA A 107 -6.83 -3.27 -8.18
C ALA A 107 -5.81 -2.13 -8.24
N VAL A 108 -5.10 -1.82 -7.14
CA VAL A 108 -4.03 -0.81 -7.14
C VAL A 108 -2.88 -1.24 -8.06
N TYR A 109 -2.35 -2.46 -7.89
CA TYR A 109 -1.19 -2.92 -8.69
C TYR A 109 -1.47 -3.04 -10.18
N ARG A 110 -2.70 -3.36 -10.58
CA ARG A 110 -3.09 -3.43 -12.00
C ARG A 110 -3.30 -2.07 -12.66
N ASN A 111 -3.49 -1.00 -11.86
CA ASN A 111 -3.85 0.33 -12.36
C ASN A 111 -2.81 1.41 -12.01
N SER A 112 -1.66 1.03 -11.45
CA SER A 112 -0.59 1.97 -11.08
C SER A 112 0.77 1.27 -11.02
N ASP A 113 1.84 2.06 -10.92
CA ASP A 113 3.22 1.58 -10.70
C ASP A 113 3.54 1.38 -9.21
N ALA A 114 2.52 1.19 -8.37
CA ALA A 114 2.70 0.95 -6.95
C ALA A 114 3.55 -0.30 -6.71
N ALA A 115 4.47 -0.22 -5.73
CA ALA A 115 5.21 -1.38 -5.23
C ALA A 115 4.74 -1.80 -3.83
N ALA A 116 3.93 -0.99 -3.14
CA ALA A 116 3.37 -1.30 -1.83
C ALA A 116 1.97 -0.71 -1.65
N VAL A 117 1.12 -1.42 -0.90
CA VAL A 117 -0.23 -0.99 -0.52
C VAL A 117 -0.43 -1.23 0.98
N VAL A 118 -0.97 -0.22 1.66
CA VAL A 118 -1.35 -0.28 3.08
C VAL A 118 -2.84 0.05 3.20
N HIS A 119 -3.60 -0.90 3.77
CA HIS A 119 -5.00 -0.72 4.14
C HIS A 119 -5.14 -0.78 5.65
N THR A 120 -5.82 0.22 6.24
CA THR A 120 -6.01 0.31 7.68
C THR A 120 -7.44 0.71 8.05
N HIS A 121 -7.80 0.42 9.31
CA HIS A 121 -9.07 0.87 9.93
C HIS A 121 -8.79 1.98 10.95
N ALA A 122 -7.91 2.92 10.61
CA ALA A 122 -7.50 4.03 11.45
C ALA A 122 -8.72 4.86 11.89
N VAL A 123 -8.81 5.15 13.20
CA VAL A 123 -10.06 5.59 13.84
C VAL A 123 -10.54 6.94 13.31
N HIS A 124 -9.66 7.94 13.20
CA HIS A 124 -10.07 9.28 12.77
C HIS A 124 -10.39 9.31 11.28
N ALA A 125 -9.61 8.61 10.46
CA ALA A 125 -9.88 8.48 9.03
C ALA A 125 -11.20 7.76 8.78
N THR A 126 -11.47 6.67 9.49
CA THR A 126 -12.75 5.96 9.43
C THR A 126 -13.91 6.87 9.85
N ALA A 127 -13.77 7.62 10.95
CA ALA A 127 -14.78 8.57 11.39
C ALA A 127 -15.06 9.64 10.32
N VAL A 128 -14.01 10.24 9.73
CA VAL A 128 -14.14 11.23 8.65
C VAL A 128 -14.82 10.64 7.43
N SER A 129 -14.55 9.37 7.09
CA SER A 129 -15.19 8.69 5.96
C SER A 129 -16.72 8.63 6.07
N THR A 130 -17.26 8.65 7.29
CA THR A 130 -18.71 8.65 7.52
C THR A 130 -19.35 10.02 7.34
N LEU A 131 -18.57 11.10 7.41
CA LEU A 131 -19.06 12.48 7.49
C LEU A 131 -18.99 13.22 6.15
N VAL A 132 -17.91 13.04 5.39
CA VAL A 132 -17.64 13.87 4.21
C VAL A 132 -17.24 13.03 2.99
N PRO A 133 -17.52 13.54 1.78
CA PRO A 133 -17.08 12.88 0.53
C PRO A 133 -15.62 13.14 0.20
N GLU A 134 -14.99 14.15 0.83
CA GLU A 134 -13.61 14.55 0.64
C GLU A 134 -13.07 15.13 1.95
N VAL A 135 -11.86 14.76 2.37
CA VAL A 135 -11.21 15.29 3.57
C VAL A 135 -10.98 16.79 3.38
N PRO A 136 -11.52 17.65 4.28
CA PRO A 136 -11.32 19.09 4.19
C PRO A 136 -9.84 19.48 4.24
N LEU A 137 -9.45 20.50 3.47
CA LEU A 137 -8.08 20.96 3.33
C LEU A 137 -7.61 21.77 4.56
N VAL A 138 -7.58 21.13 5.73
CA VAL A 138 -7.10 21.75 6.98
C VAL A 138 -5.59 21.85 7.07
N HIS A 139 -4.87 21.12 6.21
CA HIS A 139 -3.40 21.12 6.22
C HIS A 139 -2.82 20.84 4.82
N TYR A 140 -1.69 21.44 4.52
CA TYR A 140 -1.03 21.30 3.22
C TYR A 140 -0.47 19.89 2.95
N ALA A 141 -0.35 19.04 3.95
CA ALA A 141 0.11 17.66 3.79
C ALA A 141 -0.77 16.84 2.81
N ALA A 142 -2.00 17.29 2.51
CA ALA A 142 -2.80 16.72 1.43
C ALA A 142 -2.07 16.73 0.08
N ALA A 143 -1.10 17.63 -0.13
CA ALA A 143 -0.23 17.66 -1.31
C ALA A 143 0.58 16.37 -1.48
N MET A 144 1.01 15.73 -0.40
CA MET A 144 1.77 14.47 -0.40
C MET A 144 0.93 13.26 -0.90
N LEU A 145 -0.40 13.39 -0.84
CA LEU A 145 -1.35 12.39 -1.34
C LEU A 145 -1.87 12.72 -2.75
N GLY A 146 -1.28 13.70 -3.40
CA GLY A 146 -1.69 14.17 -4.72
C GLY A 146 -2.82 15.20 -4.70
N GLY A 147 -3.28 15.65 -3.51
CA GLY A 147 -4.34 16.64 -3.33
C GLY A 147 -5.43 16.20 -2.36
N PRO A 148 -6.63 16.82 -2.42
CA PRO A 148 -7.74 16.49 -1.54
C PRO A 148 -8.10 15.00 -1.60
N VAL A 149 -8.13 14.34 -0.44
CA VAL A 149 -8.36 12.89 -0.33
C VAL A 149 -9.85 12.61 -0.38
N ARG A 150 -10.29 11.77 -1.31
CA ARG A 150 -11.70 11.43 -1.52
C ARG A 150 -12.12 10.24 -0.67
N THR A 151 -13.43 10.15 -0.40
CA THR A 151 -14.08 8.99 0.22
C THR A 151 -14.75 8.16 -0.88
N ALA A 152 -14.31 6.93 -1.07
CA ALA A 152 -14.96 5.95 -1.94
C ALA A 152 -16.35 5.58 -1.41
N ALA A 153 -17.30 5.32 -2.29
CA ALA A 153 -18.62 4.85 -1.89
C ALA A 153 -18.53 3.51 -1.15
N TYR A 154 -19.46 3.30 -0.20
CA TYR A 154 -19.52 2.04 0.53
C TYR A 154 -19.87 0.88 -0.41
N ALA A 155 -19.14 -0.20 -0.25
CA ALA A 155 -19.50 -1.53 -0.70
C ALA A 155 -18.97 -2.54 0.33
N ARG A 156 -19.44 -3.79 0.27
CA ARG A 156 -18.99 -4.83 1.20
C ARG A 156 -17.49 -5.12 0.99
N TYR A 157 -16.76 -5.32 2.09
CA TYR A 157 -15.34 -5.70 2.03
C TYR A 157 -15.11 -6.96 1.17
N GLY A 158 -13.96 -7.04 0.53
CA GLY A 158 -13.58 -8.18 -0.30
C GLY A 158 -14.32 -8.29 -1.65
N THR A 159 -15.11 -7.28 -2.05
CA THR A 159 -15.83 -7.28 -3.33
C THR A 159 -15.10 -6.47 -4.40
N GLN A 160 -15.33 -6.84 -5.67
CA GLN A 160 -14.86 -6.05 -6.81
C GLN A 160 -15.51 -4.65 -6.82
N GLU A 161 -16.77 -4.52 -6.42
CA GLU A 161 -17.45 -3.23 -6.32
C GLU A 161 -16.70 -2.25 -5.40
N LEU A 162 -16.20 -2.73 -4.24
CA LEU A 162 -15.41 -1.88 -3.35
C LEU A 162 -14.08 -1.48 -4.01
N ALA A 163 -13.43 -2.39 -4.70
CA ALA A 163 -12.19 -2.11 -5.43
C ALA A 163 -12.41 -1.06 -6.55
N ASP A 164 -13.50 -1.15 -7.29
CA ASP A 164 -13.85 -0.20 -8.35
C ASP A 164 -14.16 1.20 -7.77
N ASN A 165 -14.92 1.25 -6.68
CA ASN A 165 -15.21 2.51 -5.96
C ASN A 165 -13.92 3.15 -5.44
N MET A 166 -13.01 2.35 -4.88
CA MET A 166 -11.70 2.78 -4.40
C MET A 166 -10.86 3.37 -5.55
N LEU A 167 -10.77 2.69 -6.69
CA LEU A 167 -10.04 3.21 -7.86
C LEU A 167 -10.59 4.55 -8.34
N GLY A 168 -11.90 4.74 -8.30
CA GLY A 168 -12.53 6.03 -8.60
C GLY A 168 -12.08 7.15 -7.66
N ALA A 169 -11.96 6.85 -6.36
CA ALA A 169 -11.48 7.79 -5.35
C ALA A 169 -9.97 8.06 -5.45
N LEU A 170 -9.18 7.04 -5.85
CA LEU A 170 -7.73 7.12 -6.02
C LEU A 170 -7.27 7.85 -7.30
N ARG A 171 -8.18 8.21 -8.22
CA ARG A 171 -7.76 8.90 -9.46
C ARG A 171 -6.93 10.14 -9.14
N ASP A 172 -5.69 10.20 -9.63
CA ASP A 172 -4.68 11.24 -9.36
C ASP A 172 -4.36 11.40 -7.86
N ARG A 173 -4.52 10.36 -7.05
CA ARG A 173 -4.26 10.33 -5.61
C ARG A 173 -3.53 9.05 -5.24
N THR A 174 -2.73 9.13 -4.18
CA THR A 174 -2.00 7.98 -3.62
C THR A 174 -2.62 7.47 -2.32
N GLY A 175 -3.79 7.97 -1.96
CA GLY A 175 -4.58 7.53 -0.82
C GLY A 175 -6.04 7.95 -0.91
N CYS A 176 -6.93 7.17 -0.32
CA CYS A 176 -8.36 7.46 -0.20
C CYS A 176 -8.94 6.93 1.11
N LEU A 177 -10.09 7.45 1.47
CA LEU A 177 -10.96 6.89 2.49
C LEU A 177 -11.94 5.91 1.84
N LEU A 178 -12.28 4.85 2.55
CA LEU A 178 -13.38 3.93 2.24
C LEU A 178 -14.53 4.21 3.21
N ARG A 179 -15.71 4.53 2.70
CA ARG A 179 -16.86 4.91 3.52
C ARG A 179 -17.24 3.82 4.51
N ASN A 180 -17.32 4.19 5.82
CA ASN A 180 -17.64 3.30 6.94
C ASN A 180 -16.69 2.10 7.07
N HIS A 181 -15.42 2.24 6.62
CA HIS A 181 -14.50 1.13 6.58
C HIS A 181 -13.09 1.53 7.04
N GLY A 182 -12.36 2.33 6.27
CA GLY A 182 -10.97 2.67 6.61
C GLY A 182 -10.27 3.47 5.51
N THR A 183 -9.00 3.19 5.31
CA THR A 183 -8.13 3.87 4.34
C THR A 183 -7.42 2.89 3.42
N VAL A 184 -7.11 3.32 2.21
CA VAL A 184 -6.12 2.67 1.34
C VAL A 184 -5.11 3.72 0.90
N THR A 185 -3.82 3.40 1.07
CA THR A 185 -2.71 4.20 0.55
C THR A 185 -1.74 3.28 -0.18
N TYR A 186 -0.99 3.82 -1.12
CA TYR A 186 0.03 3.08 -1.84
C TYR A 186 1.26 3.94 -2.11
N GLY A 187 2.38 3.31 -2.43
CA GLY A 187 3.63 3.98 -2.72
C GLY A 187 4.59 3.13 -3.54
N SER A 188 5.74 3.70 -3.87
CA SER A 188 6.87 3.02 -4.50
C SER A 188 7.66 2.14 -3.50
N THR A 189 7.42 2.34 -2.19
CA THR A 189 7.98 1.54 -1.10
C THR A 189 6.93 1.33 0.00
N LEU A 190 7.16 0.36 0.88
CA LEU A 190 6.35 0.14 2.08
C LEU A 190 6.37 1.35 3.02
N ASP A 191 7.53 1.96 3.21
CA ASP A 191 7.65 3.16 4.05
C ASP A 191 6.84 4.32 3.48
N GLU A 192 6.91 4.56 2.17
CA GLU A 192 6.13 5.62 1.53
C GLU A 192 4.62 5.37 1.65
N ALA A 193 4.16 4.14 1.41
CA ALA A 193 2.74 3.78 1.56
C ALA A 193 2.28 3.96 3.02
N TYR A 194 3.12 3.53 3.98
CA TYR A 194 2.86 3.68 5.40
C TYR A 194 2.80 5.16 5.84
N ASP A 195 3.78 5.96 5.44
CA ASP A 195 3.85 7.39 5.82
C ASP A 195 2.62 8.15 5.29
N ARG A 196 2.14 7.81 4.09
CA ARG A 196 0.88 8.32 3.54
C ARG A 196 -0.33 7.93 4.41
N THR A 197 -0.35 6.71 4.94
CA THR A 197 -1.41 6.25 5.86
C THR A 197 -1.38 7.06 7.16
N ALA A 198 -0.22 7.18 7.79
CA ALA A 198 -0.04 7.93 9.03
C ALA A 198 -0.40 9.41 8.84
N GLN A 199 0.00 10.00 7.72
CA GLN A 199 -0.32 11.38 7.37
C GLN A 199 -1.82 11.58 7.16
N LEU A 200 -2.50 10.64 6.50
CA LEU A 200 -3.94 10.68 6.28
C LEU A 200 -4.72 10.61 7.60
N GLU A 201 -4.36 9.69 8.48
CA GLU A 201 -4.96 9.56 9.81
C GLU A 201 -4.74 10.84 10.63
N TRP A 202 -3.52 11.41 10.61
CA TRP A 202 -3.20 12.64 11.29
C TRP A 202 -4.03 13.83 10.79
N MET A 203 -4.20 13.99 9.47
CA MET A 203 -5.04 15.06 8.89
C MET A 203 -6.50 14.90 9.30
N CYS A 204 -7.04 13.68 9.28
CA CYS A 204 -8.39 13.39 9.73
C CYS A 204 -8.58 13.75 11.22
N ARG A 205 -7.63 13.37 12.06
CA ARG A 205 -7.60 13.74 13.48
C ARG A 205 -7.56 15.26 13.66
N LEU A 206 -6.70 15.97 12.92
CA LEU A 206 -6.59 17.41 12.96
C LEU A 206 -7.92 18.09 12.63
N TRP A 207 -8.58 17.66 11.54
CA TRP A 207 -9.87 18.21 11.14
C TRP A 207 -10.96 17.97 12.18
N LEU A 208 -11.09 16.75 12.70
CA LEU A 208 -12.07 16.43 13.74
C LEU A 208 -11.81 17.27 15.01
N THR A 209 -10.54 17.40 15.44
CA THR A 209 -10.18 18.19 16.60
C THR A 209 -10.51 19.67 16.41
N ALA A 210 -10.16 20.26 15.28
CA ALA A 210 -10.46 21.65 14.99
C ALA A 210 -11.99 21.91 14.88
N SER A 211 -12.72 20.96 14.29
CA SER A 211 -14.17 21.04 14.12
C SER A 211 -14.96 20.85 15.42
N SER A 212 -14.33 20.31 16.46
CA SER A 212 -14.98 20.11 17.78
C SER A 212 -15.06 21.38 18.63
N VAL A 213 -14.47 22.49 18.20
CA VAL A 213 -14.50 23.76 18.95
C VAL A 213 -15.84 24.47 18.73
N PRO A 214 -16.69 24.63 19.77
CA PRO A 214 -18.01 25.23 19.61
C PRO A 214 -17.94 26.68 19.09
N GLY A 215 -18.80 27.02 18.14
CA GLY A 215 -18.91 28.38 17.60
C GLY A 215 -17.79 28.79 16.63
N HIS A 216 -16.89 27.88 16.29
CA HIS A 216 -15.81 28.11 15.33
C HIS A 216 -15.81 27.08 14.20
N SER A 217 -15.40 27.52 13.01
CA SER A 217 -15.17 26.64 11.87
C SER A 217 -13.68 26.64 11.54
N PRO A 218 -13.06 25.48 11.22
CA PRO A 218 -11.67 25.44 10.80
C PRO A 218 -11.42 26.30 9.56
N SER A 219 -10.30 27.02 9.53
CA SER A 219 -9.81 27.64 8.31
C SER A 219 -9.34 26.55 7.34
N LEU A 220 -9.77 26.63 6.10
CA LEU A 220 -9.41 25.69 5.06
C LEU A 220 -8.51 26.34 4.02
N LEU A 221 -7.55 25.59 3.50
CA LEU A 221 -6.75 25.99 2.36
C LEU A 221 -7.60 25.93 1.08
N THR A 222 -7.29 26.82 0.15
CA THR A 222 -7.82 26.75 -1.20
C THR A 222 -7.04 25.71 -2.02
N ARG A 223 -7.62 25.24 -3.15
CA ARG A 223 -6.90 24.37 -4.09
C ARG A 223 -5.65 25.02 -4.63
N ALA A 224 -5.70 26.32 -4.96
CA ALA A 224 -4.54 27.07 -5.44
C ALA A 224 -3.38 27.10 -4.43
N GLN A 225 -3.69 27.31 -3.12
CA GLN A 225 -2.67 27.25 -2.08
C GLN A 225 -2.06 25.84 -1.93
N LEU A 226 -2.85 24.80 -2.16
CA LEU A 226 -2.34 23.43 -2.14
C LEU A 226 -1.44 23.14 -3.34
N GLU A 227 -1.79 23.63 -4.53
CA GLU A 227 -0.98 23.52 -5.77
C GLU A 227 0.38 24.20 -5.60
N GLU A 228 0.44 25.39 -4.99
CA GLU A 228 1.70 26.06 -4.65
C GLU A 228 2.61 25.16 -3.78
N VAL A 229 2.04 24.45 -2.81
CA VAL A 229 2.79 23.51 -1.99
C VAL A 229 3.24 22.29 -2.78
N GLN A 230 2.39 21.74 -3.66
CA GLN A 230 2.77 20.62 -4.52
C GLN A 230 3.99 20.96 -5.39
N ASP A 231 4.05 22.16 -5.93
CA ASP A 231 5.18 22.63 -6.72
C ASP A 231 6.45 22.80 -5.87
N ALA A 232 6.32 23.32 -4.66
CA ALA A 232 7.43 23.46 -3.72
C ALA A 232 7.99 22.10 -3.25
N LEU A 233 7.13 21.08 -3.09
CA LEU A 233 7.54 19.74 -2.66
C LEU A 233 8.38 19.00 -3.71
N LYS A 234 8.29 19.34 -5.01
CA LYS A 234 9.12 18.74 -6.08
C LYS A 234 10.62 18.96 -5.87
N GLY A 235 11.01 19.97 -5.09
CA GLY A 235 12.41 20.25 -4.76
C GLY A 235 12.74 20.08 -3.28
N TYR A 236 11.82 19.49 -2.49
CA TYR A 236 11.98 19.33 -1.05
C TYR A 236 12.65 17.98 -0.72
N GLY A 237 13.66 18.04 0.15
CA GLY A 237 14.41 16.88 0.63
C GLY A 237 15.92 17.11 0.58
N GLN A 238 16.67 16.18 1.17
CA GLN A 238 18.14 16.18 1.03
C GLN A 238 18.48 15.66 -0.36
N PRO A 239 19.42 16.27 -1.10
CA PRO A 239 19.93 15.69 -2.33
C PRO A 239 20.53 14.33 -2.00
N GLY A 240 20.03 13.28 -2.69
CA GLY A 240 20.52 11.91 -2.57
C GLY A 240 21.91 11.72 -3.16
#